data_36d629006916a0463cba51b95a470f3a
#
_entry.id   36d629006916a0463cba51b95a470f3a
#
_cell.length_a   1.000
_cell.length_b   1.000
_cell.length_c   1.000
_cell.angle_alpha   90.00
_cell.angle_beta   90.00
_cell.angle_gamma   90.00
#
_symmetry.space_group_name_H-M   'P 1'
#
loop_
_entity.id
_entity.type
_entity.pdbx_description
1 polymer ?
#
loop_
_entity_poly.entity_id
_entity_poly.type
_entity_poly.pdbx_seq_one_letter_code
_entity_poly.pdbx_strand_id
1 'polypeptide(L)'
;SGDNAADFLDGFQGYLETDGYQGYNKVSGIKRCSCWAHIRRYFVDAIPKGKQLDYNQPAVQGVHYCDRLARLESSISGKCGTDYEKRKQMRLEKEKPVLEAFWTWVDSQKPVRNTRLDKALTYVKNRRETSMTYLEDGRCSFTNNLSENAIRPFTVGRKNWLFSDSVEGAEASAIAYTMVEMAKAHNLNIYQYLSYVLEQRPNENWSDEQLAELAPWSEKLQTLKM
;
A
#
# COMPACT_ATOMS: atom_id res chain seq x y z
N SER A 1 -5.79 -5.47 16.22
CA SER A 1 -5.48 -4.41 17.20
C SER A 1 -4.30 -3.60 16.69
N GLY A 2 -4.14 -2.35 17.18
CA GLY A 2 -2.98 -1.52 16.82
C GLY A 2 -1.67 -2.09 17.37
N ASP A 3 -1.74 -2.94 18.36
CA ASP A 3 -0.58 -3.62 18.96
C ASP A 3 0.08 -4.57 17.93
N ASN A 4 -0.70 -5.34 17.19
CA ASN A 4 -0.17 -6.22 16.14
C ASN A 4 0.64 -5.46 15.07
N ALA A 5 0.25 -4.21 14.76
CA ALA A 5 1.02 -3.40 13.81
C ALA A 5 2.33 -2.89 14.43
N ALA A 6 2.33 -2.56 15.73
CA ALA A 6 3.52 -2.16 16.44
C ALA A 6 4.50 -3.33 16.60
N ASP A 7 4.00 -4.50 16.97
CA ASP A 7 4.81 -5.72 17.13
C ASP A 7 5.44 -6.16 15.80
N PHE A 8 4.65 -6.16 14.70
CA PHE A 8 5.15 -6.53 13.38
C PHE A 8 6.21 -5.58 12.82
N LEU A 9 6.10 -4.29 13.16
CA LEU A 9 6.99 -3.24 12.67
C LEU A 9 8.05 -2.83 13.72
N ASP A 10 8.22 -3.63 14.77
CA ASP A 10 9.22 -3.33 15.79
C ASP A 10 10.62 -3.22 15.18
N GLY A 11 11.35 -2.17 15.56
CA GLY A 11 12.66 -1.86 15.01
C GLY A 11 12.68 -1.27 13.60
N PHE A 12 11.53 -1.20 12.88
CA PHE A 12 11.48 -0.55 11.57
C PHE A 12 11.60 0.97 11.70
N GLN A 13 12.45 1.56 10.86
CA GLN A 13 12.63 3.01 10.78
C GLN A 13 12.50 3.46 9.32
N GLY A 14 11.89 4.61 9.10
CA GLY A 14 11.76 5.19 7.77
C GLY A 14 10.32 5.51 7.37
N TYR A 15 10.09 5.51 6.06
CA TYR A 15 8.77 5.85 5.50
C TYR A 15 7.87 4.62 5.44
N LEU A 16 6.65 4.75 5.99
CA LEU A 16 5.64 3.69 5.97
C LEU A 16 4.40 4.18 5.19
N GLU A 17 4.15 3.58 4.04
CA GLU A 17 2.94 3.82 3.27
C GLU A 17 1.76 3.09 3.91
N THR A 18 0.70 3.82 4.24
CA THR A 18 -0.46 3.25 4.96
C THR A 18 -1.78 3.76 4.41
N ASP A 19 -2.83 2.99 4.67
CA ASP A 19 -4.19 3.49 4.65
C ASP A 19 -4.47 4.43 5.84
N GLY A 20 -5.74 4.70 6.10
CA GLY A 20 -6.14 5.56 7.22
C GLY A 20 -6.29 4.86 8.56
N TYR A 21 -5.85 3.62 8.73
CA TYR A 21 -6.00 2.89 9.97
C TYR A 21 -5.20 3.51 11.11
N GLN A 22 -5.88 3.79 12.23
CA GLN A 22 -5.26 4.48 13.37
C GLN A 22 -4.27 3.60 14.15
N GLY A 23 -4.31 2.29 13.96
CA GLY A 23 -3.40 1.36 14.63
C GLY A 23 -1.93 1.66 14.37
N TYR A 24 -1.61 2.21 13.19
CA TYR A 24 -0.24 2.62 12.86
C TYR A 24 0.27 3.82 13.67
N ASN A 25 -0.58 4.53 14.41
CA ASN A 25 -0.13 5.60 15.31
C ASN A 25 0.69 5.07 16.51
N LYS A 26 0.61 3.76 16.79
CA LYS A 26 1.38 3.11 17.85
C LYS A 26 2.81 2.73 17.41
N VAL A 27 3.08 2.74 16.11
CA VAL A 27 4.41 2.39 15.58
C VAL A 27 5.34 3.57 15.75
N SER A 28 6.45 3.38 16.44
CA SER A 28 7.48 4.40 16.65
C SER A 28 8.53 4.40 15.54
N GLY A 29 9.26 5.51 15.41
CA GLY A 29 10.40 5.60 14.47
C GLY A 29 10.03 5.72 12.99
N ILE A 30 8.73 5.83 12.65
CA ILE A 30 8.25 5.91 11.27
C ILE A 30 7.82 7.31 10.86
N LYS A 31 7.97 7.60 9.57
CA LYS A 31 7.29 8.70 8.88
C LYS A 31 6.16 8.12 8.02
N ARG A 32 4.93 8.45 8.34
CA ARG A 32 3.77 7.92 7.60
C ARG A 32 3.59 8.65 6.28
N CYS A 33 3.34 7.85 5.22
CA CYS A 33 2.82 8.31 3.94
C CYS A 33 1.37 7.85 3.79
N SER A 34 0.46 8.75 3.46
CA SER A 34 -0.94 8.38 3.24
C SER A 34 -1.22 8.01 1.80
N CYS A 35 -1.87 6.89 1.60
CA CYS A 35 -2.27 6.39 0.30
C CYS A 35 -3.27 7.33 -0.42
N TRP A 36 -2.89 7.86 -1.57
CA TRP A 36 -3.74 8.72 -2.40
C TRP A 36 -4.91 7.99 -3.05
N ALA A 37 -4.81 6.66 -3.25
CA ALA A 37 -5.95 5.87 -3.72
C ALA A 37 -7.11 5.87 -2.71
N HIS A 38 -6.81 5.85 -1.40
CA HIS A 38 -7.83 5.97 -0.35
C HIS A 38 -8.44 7.37 -0.31
N ILE A 39 -7.63 8.42 -0.42
CA ILE A 39 -8.13 9.81 -0.51
C ILE A 39 -9.11 9.93 -1.69
N ARG A 40 -8.73 9.43 -2.85
CA ARG A 40 -9.57 9.42 -4.05
C ARG A 40 -10.89 8.68 -3.83
N ARG A 41 -10.84 7.50 -3.18
CA ARG A 41 -12.03 6.68 -2.91
C ARG A 41 -13.07 7.45 -2.10
N TYR A 42 -12.67 8.17 -1.06
CA TYR A 42 -13.59 8.99 -0.26
C TYR A 42 -14.31 10.06 -1.09
N PHE A 43 -13.63 10.70 -2.02
CA PHE A 43 -14.28 11.65 -2.94
C PHE A 43 -15.22 10.94 -3.94
N VAL A 44 -14.82 9.79 -4.48
CA VAL A 44 -15.70 8.99 -5.38
C VAL A 44 -16.98 8.60 -4.65
N ASP A 45 -16.88 8.12 -3.42
CA ASP A 45 -18.03 7.72 -2.61
C ASP A 45 -18.92 8.90 -2.23
N ALA A 46 -18.39 10.11 -2.29
CA ALA A 46 -19.12 11.34 -2.02
C ALA A 46 -19.88 11.90 -3.24
N ILE A 47 -19.64 11.37 -4.45
CA ILE A 47 -20.32 11.83 -5.65
C ILE A 47 -21.80 11.40 -5.59
N PRO A 48 -22.75 12.32 -5.77
CA PRO A 48 -24.16 11.97 -5.89
C PRO A 48 -24.43 11.06 -7.11
N LYS A 49 -25.38 10.14 -6.99
CA LYS A 49 -25.75 9.26 -8.10
C LYS A 49 -26.10 10.05 -9.36
N GLY A 50 -25.57 9.64 -10.49
CA GLY A 50 -25.80 10.29 -11.79
C GLY A 50 -25.03 11.61 -12.00
N LYS A 51 -24.14 12.02 -11.07
CA LYS A 51 -23.38 13.28 -11.15
C LYS A 51 -21.88 13.08 -11.39
N GLN A 52 -21.45 11.93 -11.89
CA GLN A 52 -20.02 11.58 -12.04
C GLN A 52 -19.26 12.51 -13.01
N LEU A 53 -19.95 13.12 -13.95
CA LEU A 53 -19.39 14.06 -14.94
C LEU A 53 -19.72 15.53 -14.65
N ASP A 54 -20.38 15.82 -13.54
CA ASP A 54 -20.75 17.19 -13.16
C ASP A 54 -19.61 17.87 -12.39
N TYR A 55 -18.77 18.59 -13.08
CA TYR A 55 -17.63 19.31 -12.51
C TYR A 55 -18.00 20.42 -11.51
N ASN A 56 -19.28 20.80 -11.42
CA ASN A 56 -19.74 21.71 -10.38
C ASN A 56 -19.87 21.02 -9.01
N GLN A 57 -19.85 19.68 -8.98
CA GLN A 57 -19.87 18.92 -7.73
C GLN A 57 -18.48 18.94 -7.07
N PRO A 58 -18.37 19.41 -5.80
CA PRO A 58 -17.08 19.43 -5.11
C PRO A 58 -16.42 18.06 -5.00
N ALA A 59 -17.21 16.98 -4.85
CA ALA A 59 -16.67 15.63 -4.82
C ALA A 59 -15.99 15.24 -6.15
N VAL A 60 -16.56 15.65 -7.30
CA VAL A 60 -15.96 15.44 -8.63
C VAL A 60 -14.66 16.24 -8.78
N GLN A 61 -14.63 17.48 -8.26
CA GLN A 61 -13.43 18.30 -8.26
C GLN A 61 -12.32 17.63 -7.43
N GLY A 62 -12.65 17.07 -6.25
CA GLY A 62 -11.71 16.32 -5.42
C GLY A 62 -11.12 15.10 -6.15
N VAL A 63 -11.97 14.32 -6.84
CA VAL A 63 -11.50 13.20 -7.69
C VAL A 63 -10.57 13.70 -8.80
N HIS A 64 -10.89 14.84 -9.42
CA HIS A 64 -10.07 15.39 -10.50
C HIS A 64 -8.66 15.78 -10.04
N TYR A 65 -8.52 16.37 -8.85
CA TYR A 65 -7.21 16.63 -8.25
C TYR A 65 -6.42 15.32 -8.03
N CYS A 66 -7.06 14.31 -7.46
CA CYS A 66 -6.42 13.01 -7.24
C CYS A 66 -5.99 12.35 -8.56
N ASP A 67 -6.83 12.39 -9.59
CA ASP A 67 -6.54 11.84 -10.91
C ASP A 67 -5.40 12.60 -11.62
N ARG A 68 -5.33 13.92 -11.42
CA ARG A 68 -4.23 14.74 -11.95
C ARG A 68 -2.91 14.35 -11.31
N LEU A 69 -2.87 14.20 -9.98
CA LEU A 69 -1.68 13.75 -9.26
C LEU A 69 -1.26 12.34 -9.70
N ALA A 70 -2.21 11.40 -9.79
CA ALA A 70 -1.91 10.04 -10.23
C ALA A 70 -1.33 9.97 -11.65
N ARG A 71 -1.83 10.80 -12.58
CA ARG A 71 -1.26 10.90 -13.93
C ARG A 71 0.15 11.48 -13.94
N LEU A 72 0.41 12.51 -13.12
CA LEU A 72 1.74 13.08 -12.97
C LEU A 72 2.71 12.04 -12.41
N GLU A 73 2.34 11.38 -11.31
CA GLU A 73 3.16 10.33 -10.69
C GLU A 73 3.48 9.18 -11.64
N SER A 74 2.49 8.71 -12.41
CA SER A 74 2.71 7.68 -13.43
C SER A 74 3.72 8.13 -14.49
N SER A 75 3.60 9.39 -14.98
CA SER A 75 4.53 9.96 -15.94
C SER A 75 5.93 10.13 -15.36
N ILE A 76 6.04 10.58 -14.09
CA ILE A 76 7.31 10.77 -13.39
C ILE A 76 7.99 9.42 -13.17
N SER A 77 7.25 8.44 -12.67
CA SER A 77 7.77 7.09 -12.43
C SER A 77 8.28 6.44 -13.70
N GLY A 78 7.55 6.57 -14.82
CA GLY A 78 8.00 6.06 -16.11
C GLY A 78 9.27 6.72 -16.65
N LYS A 79 9.51 8.00 -16.32
CA LYS A 79 10.71 8.75 -16.76
C LYS A 79 11.93 8.56 -15.86
N CYS A 80 11.71 8.24 -14.60
CA CYS A 80 12.76 8.16 -13.59
C CYS A 80 13.24 6.73 -13.35
N GLY A 81 12.39 5.72 -13.57
CA GLY A 81 12.73 4.33 -13.23
C GLY A 81 13.17 4.23 -11.76
N THR A 82 14.43 3.84 -11.54
CA THR A 82 15.05 3.71 -10.21
C THR A 82 15.83 4.97 -9.77
N ASP A 83 15.82 6.04 -10.55
CA ASP A 83 16.45 7.31 -10.17
C ASP A 83 15.52 8.06 -9.20
N TYR A 84 15.66 7.75 -7.92
CA TYR A 84 14.81 8.30 -6.86
C TYR A 84 15.04 9.78 -6.58
N GLU A 85 16.27 10.29 -6.74
CA GLU A 85 16.54 11.71 -6.57
C GLU A 85 15.86 12.53 -7.67
N LYS A 86 15.98 12.11 -8.91
CA LYS A 86 15.27 12.70 -10.03
C LYS A 86 13.75 12.64 -9.84
N ARG A 87 13.22 11.52 -9.33
CA ARG A 87 11.79 11.37 -9.01
C ARG A 87 11.35 12.40 -7.98
N LYS A 88 12.09 12.55 -6.89
CA LYS A 88 11.83 13.57 -5.87
C LYS A 88 11.81 14.97 -6.46
N GLN A 89 12.82 15.35 -7.25
CA GLN A 89 12.89 16.67 -7.88
C GLN A 89 11.69 16.91 -8.81
N MET A 90 11.33 15.96 -9.64
CA MET A 90 10.17 16.07 -10.53
C MET A 90 8.84 16.18 -9.78
N ARG A 91 8.68 15.48 -8.65
CA ARG A 91 7.51 15.63 -7.76
C ARG A 91 7.42 17.04 -7.19
N LEU A 92 8.53 17.59 -6.68
CA LEU A 92 8.59 18.95 -6.16
C LEU A 92 8.27 20.00 -7.23
N GLU A 93 8.73 19.80 -8.46
CA GLU A 93 8.48 20.71 -9.57
C GLU A 93 7.02 20.62 -10.08
N LYS A 94 6.47 19.41 -10.23
CA LYS A 94 5.22 19.20 -10.98
C LYS A 94 4.00 18.90 -10.11
N GLU A 95 4.19 18.16 -9.00
CA GLU A 95 3.08 17.75 -8.14
C GLU A 95 2.85 18.69 -6.99
N LYS A 96 3.92 19.26 -6.40
CA LYS A 96 3.77 20.18 -5.29
C LYS A 96 2.85 21.37 -5.61
N PRO A 97 2.93 22.03 -6.76
CA PRO A 97 1.97 23.09 -7.11
C PRO A 97 0.52 22.61 -7.21
N VAL A 98 0.31 21.38 -7.67
CA VAL A 98 -1.05 20.76 -7.74
C VAL A 98 -1.55 20.47 -6.34
N LEU A 99 -0.68 19.99 -5.44
CA LEU A 99 -1.01 19.77 -4.02
C LEU A 99 -1.34 21.06 -3.30
N GLU A 100 -0.61 22.13 -3.52
CA GLU A 100 -0.89 23.45 -2.96
C GLU A 100 -2.26 23.97 -3.43
N ALA A 101 -2.57 23.84 -4.71
CA ALA A 101 -3.89 24.16 -5.25
C ALA A 101 -4.99 23.28 -4.67
N PHE A 102 -4.75 21.98 -4.52
CA PHE A 102 -5.66 21.05 -3.87
C PHE A 102 -5.97 21.45 -2.43
N TRP A 103 -4.96 21.79 -1.64
CA TRP A 103 -5.14 22.20 -0.25
C TRP A 103 -5.87 23.53 -0.13
N THR A 104 -5.57 24.50 -0.99
CA THR A 104 -6.32 25.77 -1.07
C THR A 104 -7.80 25.49 -1.36
N TRP A 105 -8.08 24.59 -2.30
CA TRP A 105 -9.44 24.16 -2.61
C TRP A 105 -10.10 23.46 -1.43
N VAL A 106 -9.43 22.48 -0.77
CA VAL A 106 -9.95 21.77 0.40
C VAL A 106 -10.33 22.75 1.52
N ASP A 107 -9.48 23.74 1.77
CA ASP A 107 -9.71 24.73 2.83
C ASP A 107 -10.88 25.68 2.52
N SER A 108 -11.16 25.92 1.24
CA SER A 108 -12.30 26.73 0.79
C SER A 108 -13.66 26.03 0.92
N GLN A 109 -13.67 24.71 1.08
CA GLN A 109 -14.90 23.93 1.09
C GLN A 109 -15.66 24.06 2.42
N LYS A 110 -16.97 24.28 2.32
CA LYS A 110 -17.90 24.36 3.48
C LYS A 110 -19.00 23.30 3.31
N PRO A 111 -18.72 22.02 3.53
CA PRO A 111 -19.70 20.96 3.36
C PRO A 111 -20.80 21.04 4.43
N VAL A 112 -21.99 20.55 4.11
CA VAL A 112 -23.01 20.30 5.11
C VAL A 112 -22.54 19.16 6.00
N ARG A 113 -22.67 19.33 7.32
CA ARG A 113 -22.22 18.35 8.32
C ARG A 113 -22.85 16.97 8.11
N ASN A 114 -22.09 15.93 8.41
CA ASN A 114 -22.47 14.51 8.30
C ASN A 114 -22.79 14.02 6.88
N THR A 115 -22.56 14.83 5.85
CA THR A 115 -22.63 14.36 4.45
C THR A 115 -21.41 13.50 4.08
N ARG A 116 -21.51 12.78 2.95
CA ARG A 116 -20.37 12.02 2.41
C ARG A 116 -19.22 12.94 2.03
N LEU A 117 -19.49 14.13 1.51
CA LEU A 117 -18.49 15.14 1.20
C LEU A 117 -17.79 15.64 2.49
N ASP A 118 -18.53 15.89 3.56
CA ASP A 118 -17.97 16.27 4.85
C ASP A 118 -17.01 15.19 5.39
N LYS A 119 -17.41 13.92 5.29
CA LYS A 119 -16.54 12.77 5.66
C LYS A 119 -15.28 12.71 4.80
N ALA A 120 -15.39 12.93 3.49
CA ALA A 120 -14.25 12.93 2.58
C ALA A 120 -13.27 14.06 2.92
N LEU A 121 -13.76 15.28 3.12
CA LEU A 121 -12.95 16.43 3.48
C LEU A 121 -12.30 16.29 4.87
N THR A 122 -13.04 15.76 5.84
CA THR A 122 -12.49 15.44 7.17
C THR A 122 -11.39 14.38 7.09
N TYR A 123 -11.62 13.32 6.32
CA TYR A 123 -10.60 12.28 6.08
C TYR A 123 -9.31 12.86 5.53
N VAL A 124 -9.43 13.72 4.52
CA VAL A 124 -8.29 14.37 3.87
C VAL A 124 -7.59 15.33 4.83
N LYS A 125 -8.32 16.22 5.49
CA LYS A 125 -7.78 17.22 6.44
C LYS A 125 -6.94 16.56 7.55
N ASN A 126 -7.42 15.44 8.08
CA ASN A 126 -6.71 14.66 9.11
C ASN A 126 -5.40 14.02 8.60
N ARG A 127 -5.15 14.06 7.29
CA ARG A 127 -3.96 13.47 6.63
C ARG A 127 -3.15 14.48 5.85
N ARG A 128 -3.33 15.75 6.13
CA ARG A 128 -2.66 16.82 5.39
C ARG A 128 -1.15 16.60 5.33
N GLU A 129 -0.52 16.44 6.46
CA GLU A 129 0.92 16.23 6.54
C GLU A 129 1.34 14.91 5.89
N THR A 130 0.72 13.81 6.31
CA THR A 130 1.08 12.46 5.85
C THR A 130 0.81 12.23 4.36
N SER A 131 -0.13 12.95 3.76
CA SER A 131 -0.39 12.88 2.31
C SER A 131 0.65 13.63 1.46
N MET A 132 1.49 14.45 2.09
CA MET A 132 2.58 15.18 1.42
C MET A 132 3.95 14.54 1.68
N THR A 133 4.06 13.65 2.66
CA THR A 133 5.32 13.02 3.07
C THR A 133 6.05 12.32 1.92
N TYR A 134 5.33 11.75 0.93
CA TYR A 134 5.94 11.09 -0.22
C TYR A 134 6.80 12.02 -1.10
N LEU A 135 6.66 13.34 -0.95
CA LEU A 135 7.52 14.32 -1.61
C LEU A 135 8.92 14.38 -1.01
N GLU A 136 9.10 13.88 0.21
CA GLU A 136 10.39 13.95 0.91
C GLU A 136 11.42 12.97 0.35
N ASP A 137 10.96 11.85 -0.22
CA ASP A 137 11.82 10.80 -0.74
C ASP A 137 11.21 10.15 -1.99
N GLY A 138 11.98 10.08 -3.07
CA GLY A 138 11.52 9.48 -4.33
C GLY A 138 11.24 7.98 -4.27
N ARG A 139 11.68 7.29 -3.20
CA ARG A 139 11.37 5.87 -2.94
C ARG A 139 9.95 5.66 -2.42
N CYS A 140 9.36 6.67 -1.78
CA CYS A 140 8.00 6.57 -1.27
C CYS A 140 7.02 6.30 -2.41
N SER A 141 6.10 5.34 -2.20
CA SER A 141 5.00 5.08 -3.12
C SER A 141 3.93 6.16 -3.00
N PHE A 142 3.20 6.39 -4.07
CA PHE A 142 2.03 7.28 -4.08
C PHE A 142 0.77 6.57 -3.54
N THR A 143 0.77 5.25 -3.60
CA THR A 143 -0.33 4.40 -3.12
C THR A 143 0.21 3.11 -2.50
N ASN A 144 -0.53 2.54 -1.54
CA ASN A 144 -0.21 1.23 -0.97
C ASN A 144 -0.77 0.04 -1.77
N ASN A 145 -1.14 0.26 -3.03
CA ASN A 145 -1.73 -0.77 -3.89
C ASN A 145 -0.86 -2.02 -4.03
N LEU A 146 0.46 -1.87 -3.98
CA LEU A 146 1.39 -3.00 -4.05
C LEU A 146 1.15 -3.98 -2.88
N SER A 147 1.10 -3.47 -1.66
CA SER A 147 0.83 -4.26 -0.45
C SER A 147 -0.59 -4.83 -0.45
N GLU A 148 -1.58 -4.04 -0.88
CA GLU A 148 -2.97 -4.53 -0.99
C GLU A 148 -3.10 -5.65 -2.02
N ASN A 149 -2.42 -5.55 -3.15
CA ASN A 149 -2.43 -6.60 -4.17
C ASN A 149 -1.71 -7.87 -3.71
N ALA A 150 -0.64 -7.75 -2.94
CA ALA A 150 0.06 -8.92 -2.37
C ALA A 150 -0.83 -9.70 -1.39
N ILE A 151 -1.66 -9.01 -0.59
CA ILE A 151 -2.57 -9.65 0.38
C ILE A 151 -3.90 -10.09 -0.24
N ARG A 152 -4.24 -9.59 -1.43
CA ARG A 152 -5.52 -9.85 -2.10
C ARG A 152 -5.82 -11.34 -2.33
N PRO A 153 -4.87 -12.20 -2.78
CA PRO A 153 -5.13 -13.62 -2.98
C PRO A 153 -5.64 -14.29 -1.69
N PHE A 154 -5.04 -13.98 -0.55
CA PHE A 154 -5.48 -14.46 0.75
C PHE A 154 -6.90 -13.98 1.09
N THR A 155 -7.19 -12.69 0.90
CA THR A 155 -8.51 -12.12 1.22
C THR A 155 -9.61 -12.61 0.27
N VAL A 156 -9.29 -12.92 -0.98
CA VAL A 156 -10.21 -13.54 -1.94
C VAL A 156 -10.46 -14.99 -1.56
N GLY A 157 -9.41 -15.74 -1.25
CA GLY A 157 -9.52 -17.12 -0.77
C GLY A 157 -10.40 -17.24 0.47
N ARG A 158 -10.27 -16.28 1.41
CA ARG A 158 -11.11 -16.23 2.61
C ARG A 158 -12.63 -16.24 2.31
N LYS A 159 -13.07 -15.77 1.16
CA LYS A 159 -14.48 -15.85 0.76
C LYS A 159 -14.95 -17.30 0.53
N ASN A 160 -14.03 -18.23 0.30
CA ASN A 160 -14.33 -19.63 0.08
C ASN A 160 -14.38 -20.40 1.40
N TRP A 161 -13.41 -20.20 2.31
CA TRP A 161 -13.35 -20.91 3.59
C TRP A 161 -13.94 -20.14 4.78
N LEU A 162 -14.27 -18.85 4.64
CA LEU A 162 -14.91 -17.93 5.58
C LEU A 162 -14.14 -17.70 6.87
N PHE A 163 -13.68 -18.73 7.56
CA PHE A 163 -12.93 -18.69 8.83
C PHE A 163 -11.92 -19.86 8.89
N SER A 164 -10.99 -19.76 9.82
CA SER A 164 -10.10 -20.86 10.22
C SER A 164 -10.57 -21.41 11.54
N ASP A 165 -10.52 -22.75 11.71
CA ASP A 165 -10.99 -23.40 12.95
C ASP A 165 -10.07 -23.12 14.14
N SER A 166 -8.80 -22.81 13.89
CA SER A 166 -7.82 -22.46 14.94
C SER A 166 -6.95 -21.29 14.53
N VAL A 167 -6.28 -20.68 15.51
CA VAL A 167 -5.30 -19.61 15.30
C VAL A 167 -4.10 -20.15 14.52
N GLU A 168 -3.59 -21.32 14.90
CA GLU A 168 -2.46 -22.00 14.24
C GLU A 168 -2.76 -22.31 12.78
N GLY A 169 -4.00 -22.75 12.48
CA GLY A 169 -4.46 -22.98 11.10
C GLY A 169 -4.52 -21.68 10.28
N ALA A 170 -4.90 -20.56 10.90
CA ALA A 170 -4.88 -19.26 10.24
C ALA A 170 -3.44 -18.81 9.95
N GLU A 171 -2.52 -18.99 10.89
CA GLU A 171 -1.10 -18.67 10.74
C GLU A 171 -0.44 -19.54 9.67
N ALA A 172 -0.65 -20.84 9.69
CA ALA A 172 -0.15 -21.76 8.66
C ALA A 172 -0.64 -21.37 7.25
N SER A 173 -1.91 -20.98 7.14
CA SER A 173 -2.46 -20.48 5.87
C SER A 173 -1.80 -19.19 5.44
N ALA A 174 -1.59 -18.25 6.35
CA ALA A 174 -0.92 -16.98 6.04
C ALA A 174 0.53 -17.21 5.58
N ILE A 175 1.26 -18.12 6.24
CA ILE A 175 2.63 -18.51 5.85
C ILE A 175 2.63 -19.10 4.44
N ALA A 176 1.75 -20.07 4.15
CA ALA A 176 1.67 -20.70 2.84
C ALA A 176 1.38 -19.68 1.73
N TYR A 177 0.44 -18.75 1.95
CA TYR A 177 0.17 -17.68 0.99
C TYR A 177 1.37 -16.72 0.84
N THR A 178 2.07 -16.41 1.91
CA THR A 178 3.29 -15.59 1.87
C THR A 178 4.35 -16.27 1.00
N MET A 179 4.60 -17.55 1.17
CA MET A 179 5.55 -18.31 0.35
C MET A 179 5.17 -18.27 -1.13
N VAL A 180 3.89 -18.45 -1.45
CA VAL A 180 3.38 -18.38 -2.84
C VAL A 180 3.59 -17.00 -3.44
N GLU A 181 3.24 -15.93 -2.73
CA GLU A 181 3.37 -14.57 -3.25
C GLU A 181 4.85 -14.14 -3.37
N MET A 182 5.70 -14.58 -2.45
CA MET A 182 7.15 -14.35 -2.55
C MET A 182 7.77 -15.13 -3.72
N ALA A 183 7.36 -16.37 -3.96
CA ALA A 183 7.80 -17.12 -5.12
C ALA A 183 7.43 -16.43 -6.44
N LYS A 184 6.19 -15.92 -6.55
CA LYS A 184 5.75 -15.09 -7.68
C LYS A 184 6.61 -13.83 -7.86
N ALA A 185 6.87 -13.11 -6.76
CA ALA A 185 7.67 -11.88 -6.78
C ALA A 185 9.11 -12.11 -7.29
N HIS A 186 9.62 -13.32 -7.09
CA HIS A 186 10.95 -13.77 -7.56
C HIS A 186 10.92 -14.57 -8.87
N ASN A 187 9.78 -14.58 -9.57
CA ASN A 187 9.58 -15.25 -10.86
C ASN A 187 9.86 -16.78 -10.82
N LEU A 188 9.65 -17.41 -9.67
CA LEU A 188 9.73 -18.86 -9.53
C LEU A 188 8.43 -19.53 -9.99
N ASN A 189 8.53 -20.74 -10.55
CA ASN A 189 7.36 -21.58 -10.74
C ASN A 189 6.87 -22.08 -9.37
N ILE A 190 5.66 -21.68 -8.98
CA ILE A 190 5.11 -21.93 -7.65
C ILE A 190 5.06 -23.41 -7.31
N TYR A 191 4.62 -24.25 -8.28
CA TYR A 191 4.51 -25.67 -8.07
C TYR A 191 5.89 -26.31 -7.82
N GLN A 192 6.87 -25.99 -8.67
CA GLN A 192 8.23 -26.50 -8.52
C GLN A 192 8.86 -26.03 -7.21
N TYR A 193 8.68 -24.76 -6.86
CA TYR A 193 9.17 -24.20 -5.59
C TYR A 193 8.58 -24.93 -4.37
N LEU A 194 7.26 -25.04 -4.31
CA LEU A 194 6.63 -25.70 -3.16
C LEU A 194 6.97 -27.19 -3.09
N SER A 195 7.04 -27.89 -4.24
CA SER A 195 7.49 -29.29 -4.29
C SER A 195 8.92 -29.42 -3.76
N TYR A 196 9.82 -28.54 -4.20
CA TYR A 196 11.20 -28.54 -3.72
C TYR A 196 11.28 -28.33 -2.20
N VAL A 197 10.59 -27.33 -1.66
CA VAL A 197 10.58 -27.06 -0.21
C VAL A 197 10.06 -28.27 0.57
N LEU A 198 8.98 -28.92 0.11
CA LEU A 198 8.43 -30.11 0.74
C LEU A 198 9.37 -31.30 0.68
N GLU A 199 10.10 -31.48 -0.41
CA GLU A 199 11.11 -32.55 -0.59
C GLU A 199 12.29 -32.39 0.36
N GLN A 200 12.69 -31.13 0.68
CA GLN A 200 13.75 -30.87 1.65
C GLN A 200 13.37 -31.27 3.08
N ARG A 201 12.07 -31.35 3.40
CA ARG A 201 11.54 -31.71 4.72
C ARG A 201 12.17 -30.89 5.85
N PRO A 202 12.14 -29.55 5.79
CA PRO A 202 12.71 -28.72 6.84
C PRO A 202 12.05 -29.05 8.18
N ASN A 203 12.82 -29.02 9.24
CA ASN A 203 12.36 -29.33 10.58
C ASN A 203 13.02 -28.37 11.61
N GLU A 204 12.61 -28.46 12.85
CA GLU A 204 13.05 -27.60 13.97
C GLU A 204 14.55 -27.64 14.28
N ASN A 205 15.28 -28.65 13.78
CA ASN A 205 16.72 -28.76 13.98
C ASN A 205 17.56 -28.08 12.90
N TRP A 206 16.91 -27.51 11.88
CA TRP A 206 17.60 -26.76 10.83
C TRP A 206 18.06 -25.40 11.36
N SER A 207 19.27 -24.99 10.97
CA SER A 207 19.75 -23.63 11.28
C SER A 207 19.04 -22.59 10.41
N ASP A 208 19.10 -21.32 10.85
CA ASP A 208 18.54 -20.20 10.09
C ASP A 208 19.20 -20.08 8.69
N GLU A 209 20.49 -20.41 8.57
CA GLU A 209 21.18 -20.41 7.29
C GLU A 209 20.63 -21.50 6.36
N GLN A 210 20.36 -22.70 6.88
CA GLN A 210 19.76 -23.78 6.10
C GLN A 210 18.32 -23.43 5.65
N LEU A 211 17.55 -22.80 6.53
CA LEU A 211 16.21 -22.31 6.19
C LEU A 211 16.27 -21.16 5.17
N ALA A 212 17.24 -20.26 5.29
CA ALA A 212 17.42 -19.16 4.35
C ALA A 212 17.73 -19.65 2.91
N GLU A 213 18.36 -20.83 2.74
CA GLU A 213 18.55 -21.43 1.42
C GLU A 213 17.25 -21.83 0.72
N LEU A 214 16.16 -22.07 1.48
CA LEU A 214 14.85 -22.36 0.94
C LEU A 214 14.01 -21.11 0.63
N ALA A 215 14.50 -19.93 1.01
CA ALA A 215 13.80 -18.68 0.75
C ALA A 215 13.72 -18.39 -0.77
N PRO A 216 12.58 -17.89 -1.29
CA PRO A 216 12.40 -17.65 -2.73
C PRO A 216 13.44 -16.71 -3.35
N TRP A 217 14.09 -15.88 -2.53
CA TRP A 217 15.15 -14.96 -2.95
C TRP A 217 16.56 -15.50 -2.80
N SER A 218 16.71 -16.76 -2.35
CA SER A 218 18.04 -17.37 -2.19
C SER A 218 18.75 -17.54 -3.54
N GLU A 219 20.05 -17.32 -3.56
CA GLU A 219 20.87 -17.53 -4.77
C GLU A 219 20.75 -18.96 -5.31
N LYS A 220 20.61 -19.93 -4.41
CA LYS A 220 20.42 -21.34 -4.74
C LYS A 220 19.19 -21.57 -5.61
N LEU A 221 18.03 -21.00 -5.22
CA LEU A 221 16.78 -21.15 -5.95
C LEU A 221 16.76 -20.35 -7.25
N GLN A 222 17.36 -19.17 -7.26
CA GLN A 222 17.51 -18.37 -8.49
C GLN A 222 18.38 -19.09 -9.54
N THR A 223 19.36 -19.87 -9.11
CA THR A 223 20.24 -20.66 -10.03
C THR A 223 19.54 -21.90 -10.56
N LEU A 224 18.62 -22.49 -9.79
CA LEU A 224 17.89 -23.70 -10.21
C LEU A 224 16.84 -23.42 -11.31
N LYS A 225 16.58 -22.16 -11.67
CA LYS A 225 15.61 -21.74 -12.71
C LYS A 225 14.25 -22.43 -12.58
N MET A 226 13.77 -22.57 -11.35
CA MET A 226 12.44 -23.10 -11.07
C MET A 226 11.30 -22.19 -11.53
#